data_c7bcd7372e9a03c33523b04d39be6dbf
#
_entry.id   c7bcd7372e9a03c33523b04d39be6dbf
#
_cell.length_a   1.000
_cell.length_b   1.000
_cell.length_c   1.000
_cell.angle_alpha   90.00
_cell.angle_beta   90.00
_cell.angle_gamma   90.00
#
_symmetry.space_group_name_H-M   'P 1'
#
loop_
_entity.id
_entity.type
_entity.pdbx_description
1 polymer ?
#
loop_
_entity_poly.entity_id
_entity_poly.type
_entity_poly.pdbx_seq_one_letter_code
_entity_poly.pdbx_strand_id
1 'polypeptide(L)'
;PKLESYKLPKKFVFVNALPRNAMGKLNRKELRKMWSDSGDMNLTNPTFETILNRHSIRHFTDQPIPRRLLEAVVSAGYHAPSSKNLQTWRFTVLTNQAEIQALKELIAATAQRVGSFFFGYNNPQAVILVSNDQRNPSSIQDSACAVENILLAATSFGLGATWINALRTICDEPEIRTKLEILQRDARFGEGHNPIDSIKSRI
;
A
#
# COMPACT_ATOMS: atom_id res chain seq x y z
N PRO A 1 -6.78 13.99 -23.76
CA PRO A 1 -7.75 14.93 -23.23
C PRO A 1 -8.35 14.34 -21.95
N LYS A 2 -8.18 15.02 -20.81
CA LYS A 2 -8.85 14.64 -19.56
C LYS A 2 -10.33 14.99 -19.70
N LEU A 3 -11.20 14.00 -19.45
CA LEU A 3 -12.65 14.26 -19.34
C LEU A 3 -12.89 15.16 -18.11
N GLU A 4 -13.73 16.18 -18.31
CA GLU A 4 -14.18 17.03 -17.21
C GLU A 4 -15.00 16.22 -16.20
N SER A 5 -14.94 16.57 -14.91
CA SER A 5 -15.54 15.78 -13.81
C SER A 5 -17.04 15.48 -14.00
N TYR A 6 -17.80 16.37 -14.66
CA TYR A 6 -19.21 16.17 -14.96
C TYR A 6 -19.49 15.17 -16.10
N LYS A 7 -18.45 14.83 -16.89
CA LYS A 7 -18.51 13.82 -17.97
C LYS A 7 -18.14 12.42 -17.49
N LEU A 8 -17.71 12.28 -16.23
CA LEU A 8 -17.38 10.98 -15.65
C LEU A 8 -18.67 10.26 -15.23
N PRO A 9 -18.87 8.99 -15.62
CA PRO A 9 -20.00 8.19 -15.14
C PRO A 9 -19.93 8.08 -13.60
N LYS A 10 -21.04 8.41 -12.94
CA LYS A 10 -21.17 8.27 -11.47
C LYS A 10 -21.61 6.87 -11.03
N LYS A 11 -22.22 6.11 -11.94
CA LYS A 11 -22.70 4.75 -11.68
C LYS A 11 -22.67 3.96 -12.99
N PHE A 12 -22.33 2.67 -12.88
CA PHE A 12 -22.41 1.69 -13.95
C PHE A 12 -23.42 0.62 -13.55
N VAL A 13 -24.27 0.19 -14.50
CA VAL A 13 -25.19 -0.92 -14.32
C VAL A 13 -24.93 -1.94 -15.41
N PHE A 14 -24.62 -3.17 -15.01
CA PHE A 14 -24.38 -4.27 -15.92
C PHE A 14 -25.70 -4.98 -16.20
N VAL A 15 -26.00 -5.20 -17.47
CA VAL A 15 -27.21 -5.88 -17.91
C VAL A 15 -26.84 -6.92 -18.95
N ASN A 16 -27.56 -8.05 -18.97
CA ASN A 16 -27.31 -9.12 -19.94
C ASN A 16 -27.64 -8.69 -21.40
N ALA A 17 -28.62 -7.82 -21.58
CA ALA A 17 -28.96 -7.25 -22.86
C ALA A 17 -29.63 -5.87 -22.69
N LEU A 18 -29.38 -4.97 -23.63
CA LEU A 18 -30.03 -3.67 -23.65
C LEU A 18 -31.48 -3.83 -24.20
N PRO A 19 -32.50 -3.34 -23.48
CA PRO A 19 -33.90 -3.46 -23.93
C PRO A 19 -34.11 -2.65 -25.21
N ARG A 20 -34.75 -3.28 -26.20
CA ARG A 20 -35.06 -2.68 -27.49
C ARG A 20 -36.58 -2.78 -27.77
N ASN A 21 -37.15 -1.80 -28.46
CA ASN A 21 -38.49 -1.86 -28.94
C ASN A 21 -38.62 -2.73 -30.22
N ALA A 22 -39.84 -2.93 -30.71
CA ALA A 22 -40.10 -3.72 -31.90
C ALA A 22 -39.36 -3.23 -33.17
N MET A 23 -38.95 -1.98 -33.21
CA MET A 23 -38.14 -1.37 -34.29
C MET A 23 -36.65 -1.47 -34.06
N GLY A 24 -36.17 -2.21 -33.05
CA GLY A 24 -34.76 -2.38 -32.72
C GLY A 24 -34.09 -1.18 -32.01
N LYS A 25 -34.84 -0.09 -31.76
CA LYS A 25 -34.31 1.09 -31.04
C LYS A 25 -34.27 0.85 -29.52
N LEU A 26 -33.32 1.48 -28.83
CA LEU A 26 -33.20 1.39 -27.37
C LEU A 26 -34.49 1.87 -26.69
N ASN A 27 -35.04 1.02 -25.81
CA ASN A 27 -36.19 1.36 -24.98
C ASN A 27 -35.75 2.10 -23.72
N ARG A 28 -35.69 3.42 -23.80
CA ARG A 28 -35.23 4.27 -22.70
C ARG A 28 -36.11 4.18 -21.44
N LYS A 29 -37.40 3.90 -21.60
CA LYS A 29 -38.35 3.75 -20.47
C LYS A 29 -38.01 2.51 -19.66
N GLU A 30 -37.74 1.39 -20.34
CA GLU A 30 -37.32 0.14 -19.72
C GLU A 30 -35.91 0.25 -19.11
N LEU A 31 -34.98 0.91 -19.79
CA LEU A 31 -33.66 1.19 -19.23
C LEU A 31 -33.76 1.99 -17.92
N ARG A 32 -34.61 3.00 -17.84
CA ARG A 32 -34.82 3.75 -16.58
C ARG A 32 -35.42 2.87 -15.50
N LYS A 33 -36.34 1.97 -15.83
CA LYS A 33 -36.89 1.00 -14.88
C LYS A 33 -35.82 0.04 -14.39
N MET A 34 -35.04 -0.55 -15.30
CA MET A 34 -33.91 -1.41 -14.93
C MET A 34 -32.89 -0.67 -14.04
N TRP A 35 -32.71 0.64 -14.27
CA TRP A 35 -31.86 1.47 -13.42
C TRP A 35 -32.42 1.66 -12.01
N SER A 36 -33.74 1.88 -11.88
CA SER A 36 -34.41 2.00 -10.58
C SER A 36 -34.54 0.65 -9.86
N ASP A 37 -34.80 -0.42 -10.64
CA ASP A 37 -34.98 -1.80 -10.15
C ASP A 37 -33.63 -2.53 -9.93
N SER A 38 -32.51 -2.00 -10.48
CA SER A 38 -31.17 -2.41 -10.05
C SER A 38 -30.98 -1.95 -8.60
N GLY A 39 -31.71 -2.65 -7.71
CA GLY A 39 -31.57 -2.46 -6.27
C GLY A 39 -30.10 -2.33 -5.96
N ASP A 40 -29.72 -1.40 -5.13
CA ASP A 40 -28.37 -1.33 -4.60
C ASP A 40 -28.05 -2.71 -4.04
N MET A 41 -27.42 -3.57 -4.89
CA MET A 41 -26.66 -4.64 -4.30
C MET A 41 -25.74 -3.92 -3.36
N ASN A 42 -26.04 -3.98 -2.08
CA ASN A 42 -25.14 -3.44 -1.06
C ASN A 42 -23.87 -4.28 -1.11
N LEU A 43 -22.97 -3.92 -2.05
CA LEU A 43 -21.66 -4.55 -2.23
C LEU A 43 -20.71 -4.12 -1.13
N THR A 44 -21.20 -3.44 -0.08
CA THR A 44 -20.40 -3.02 1.04
C THR A 44 -20.08 -4.23 1.92
N ASN A 45 -18.79 -4.48 2.08
CA ASN A 45 -18.24 -5.36 3.09
C ASN A 45 -17.00 -4.66 3.67
N PRO A 46 -16.51 -5.04 4.85
CA PRO A 46 -15.39 -4.36 5.50
C PRO A 46 -14.12 -4.26 4.64
N THR A 47 -13.85 -5.28 3.82
CA THR A 47 -12.69 -5.28 2.91
C THR A 47 -12.85 -4.21 1.83
N PHE A 48 -14.02 -4.18 1.17
CA PHE A 48 -14.28 -3.22 0.11
C PHE A 48 -14.30 -1.78 0.65
N GLU A 49 -14.90 -1.56 1.81
CA GLU A 49 -14.88 -0.27 2.50
C GLU A 49 -13.45 0.18 2.82
N THR A 50 -12.59 -0.72 3.29
CA THR A 50 -11.18 -0.43 3.55
C THR A 50 -10.45 0.01 2.29
N ILE A 51 -10.68 -0.69 1.15
CA ILE A 51 -10.10 -0.34 -0.14
C ILE A 51 -10.55 1.06 -0.58
N LEU A 52 -11.85 1.36 -0.46
CA LEU A 52 -12.40 2.66 -0.86
C LEU A 52 -11.92 3.82 0.02
N ASN A 53 -11.73 3.56 1.31
CA ASN A 53 -11.33 4.58 2.29
C ASN A 53 -9.81 4.79 2.36
N ARG A 54 -9.01 3.86 1.81
CA ARG A 54 -7.56 4.02 1.79
C ARG A 54 -7.14 5.22 0.94
N HIS A 55 -6.40 6.11 1.51
CA HIS A 55 -5.76 7.23 0.80
C HIS A 55 -4.40 7.54 1.42
N SER A 56 -3.55 8.29 0.71
CA SER A 56 -2.21 8.64 1.19
C SER A 56 -2.26 9.76 2.21
N ILE A 57 -1.86 9.47 3.42
CA ILE A 57 -1.69 10.43 4.53
C ILE A 57 -0.21 10.74 4.68
N ARG A 58 0.17 12.02 4.75
CA ARG A 58 1.57 12.49 4.83
C ARG A 58 1.85 13.38 6.03
N HIS A 59 0.82 13.74 6.79
CA HIS A 59 0.92 14.48 8.04
C HIS A 59 0.34 13.62 9.15
N PHE A 60 1.15 13.33 10.15
CA PHE A 60 0.83 12.40 11.21
C PHE A 60 0.77 13.12 12.56
N THR A 61 0.05 12.57 13.50
CA THR A 61 0.00 13.04 14.89
C THR A 61 1.18 12.51 15.69
N ASP A 62 1.39 13.06 16.88
CA ASP A 62 2.43 12.60 17.81
C ASP A 62 2.02 11.33 18.60
N GLN A 63 0.84 10.78 18.31
CA GLN A 63 0.34 9.61 19.02
C GLN A 63 1.15 8.36 18.65
N PRO A 64 1.83 7.70 19.60
CA PRO A 64 2.62 6.51 19.32
C PRO A 64 1.73 5.35 18.90
N ILE A 65 2.23 4.54 17.96
CA ILE A 65 1.51 3.35 17.49
C ILE A 65 1.88 2.18 18.39
N PRO A 66 0.89 1.49 19.01
CA PRO A 66 1.17 0.30 19.80
C PRO A 66 1.90 -0.77 18.97
N ARG A 67 2.94 -1.38 19.55
CA ARG A 67 3.78 -2.39 18.88
C ARG A 67 2.95 -3.51 18.22
N ARG A 68 1.94 -4.02 18.92
CA ARG A 68 1.05 -5.06 18.39
C ARG A 68 0.31 -4.66 17.11
N LEU A 69 -0.01 -3.37 16.94
CA LEU A 69 -0.62 -2.88 15.70
C LEU A 69 0.38 -2.83 14.56
N LEU A 70 1.63 -2.42 14.83
CA LEU A 70 2.71 -2.47 13.85
C LEU A 70 3.00 -3.91 13.41
N GLU A 71 3.03 -4.85 14.34
CA GLU A 71 3.21 -6.28 14.06
C GLU A 71 2.06 -6.81 13.18
N ALA A 72 0.80 -6.45 13.47
CA ALA A 72 -0.35 -6.84 12.66
C ALA A 72 -0.29 -6.26 11.24
N VAL A 73 0.09 -4.98 11.11
CA VAL A 73 0.24 -4.31 9.81
C VAL A 73 1.35 -4.96 8.99
N VAL A 74 2.50 -5.26 9.59
CA VAL A 74 3.62 -5.95 8.92
C VAL A 74 3.24 -7.38 8.54
N SER A 75 2.51 -8.08 9.43
CA SER A 75 2.00 -9.43 9.14
C SER A 75 1.14 -9.47 7.88
N ALA A 76 0.31 -8.44 7.64
CA ALA A 76 -0.46 -8.35 6.39
C ALA A 76 0.44 -8.32 5.14
N GLY A 77 1.60 -7.66 5.24
CA GLY A 77 2.61 -7.66 4.17
C GLY A 77 3.15 -9.06 3.87
N TYR A 78 3.39 -9.87 4.90
CA TYR A 78 3.85 -11.26 4.71
C TYR A 78 2.80 -12.18 4.05
N HIS A 79 1.52 -11.82 4.12
CA HIS A 79 0.43 -12.57 3.47
C HIS A 79 0.16 -12.14 2.03
N ALA A 80 0.95 -11.22 1.48
CA ALA A 80 0.82 -10.84 0.08
C ALA A 80 1.20 -12.00 -0.86
N PRO A 81 0.62 -12.06 -2.07
CA PRO A 81 1.07 -13.01 -3.07
C PRO A 81 2.48 -12.68 -3.55
N SER A 82 3.27 -13.71 -3.87
CA SER A 82 4.57 -13.56 -4.51
C SER A 82 4.77 -14.57 -5.64
N SER A 83 5.59 -14.23 -6.61
CA SER A 83 5.92 -15.11 -7.72
C SER A 83 6.49 -16.44 -7.20
N LYS A 84 5.88 -17.56 -7.61
CA LYS A 84 6.27 -18.93 -7.16
C LYS A 84 6.30 -19.06 -5.62
N ASN A 85 5.60 -18.21 -4.90
CA ASN A 85 5.61 -18.13 -3.44
C ASN A 85 7.03 -17.97 -2.83
N LEU A 86 7.91 -17.24 -3.51
CA LEU A 86 9.31 -17.09 -3.09
C LEU A 86 9.46 -16.24 -1.84
N GLN A 87 8.54 -15.28 -1.58
CA GLN A 87 8.50 -14.46 -0.37
C GLN A 87 9.87 -13.84 0.00
N THR A 88 10.55 -13.29 -0.99
CA THR A 88 11.93 -12.77 -0.88
C THR A 88 12.04 -11.38 -0.26
N TRP A 89 10.90 -10.80 0.14
CA TRP A 89 10.88 -9.51 0.84
C TRP A 89 11.34 -9.60 2.29
N ARG A 90 11.80 -8.47 2.78
CA ARG A 90 12.10 -8.23 4.19
C ARG A 90 11.48 -6.89 4.62
N PHE A 91 10.91 -6.86 5.81
CA PHE A 91 10.36 -5.65 6.41
C PHE A 91 11.23 -5.22 7.60
N THR A 92 11.67 -3.96 7.59
CA THR A 92 12.41 -3.33 8.68
C THR A 92 11.56 -2.20 9.24
N VAL A 93 11.20 -2.27 10.52
CA VAL A 93 10.34 -1.28 11.17
C VAL A 93 11.17 -0.36 12.04
N LEU A 94 11.10 0.94 11.76
CA LEU A 94 11.73 2.00 12.53
C LEU A 94 10.67 2.73 13.35
N THR A 95 10.91 2.89 14.64
CA THR A 95 10.07 3.67 15.56
C THR A 95 10.85 4.71 16.34
N ASN A 96 12.17 4.67 16.28
CA ASN A 96 13.04 5.68 16.88
C ASN A 96 12.99 6.96 16.03
N GLN A 97 12.49 8.05 16.61
CA GLN A 97 12.28 9.31 15.90
C GLN A 97 13.59 9.92 15.39
N ALA A 98 14.71 9.78 16.13
CA ALA A 98 16.01 10.28 15.68
C ALA A 98 16.51 9.53 14.44
N GLU A 99 16.30 8.21 14.38
CA GLU A 99 16.65 7.39 13.20
C GLU A 99 15.77 7.71 12.00
N ILE A 100 14.45 7.89 12.22
CA ILE A 100 13.49 8.28 11.18
C ILE A 100 13.88 9.62 10.59
N GLN A 101 14.21 10.60 11.44
CA GLN A 101 14.61 11.93 10.99
C GLN A 101 15.95 11.90 10.25
N ALA A 102 16.96 11.19 10.78
CA ALA A 102 18.25 11.04 10.11
C ALA A 102 18.14 10.35 8.74
N LEU A 103 17.27 9.33 8.62
CA LEU A 103 16.99 8.68 7.34
C LEU A 103 16.30 9.64 6.37
N LYS A 104 15.33 10.43 6.82
CA LYS A 104 14.63 11.43 6.01
C LYS A 104 15.59 12.47 5.44
N GLU A 105 16.49 12.99 6.28
CA GLU A 105 17.49 13.99 5.89
C GLU A 105 18.46 13.42 4.86
N LEU A 106 18.95 12.20 5.08
CA LEU A 106 19.84 11.52 4.16
C LEU A 106 19.17 11.29 2.78
N ILE A 107 17.92 10.81 2.76
CA ILE A 107 17.14 10.62 1.53
C ILE A 107 16.98 11.96 0.80
N ALA A 108 16.62 13.03 1.52
CA ALA A 108 16.41 14.34 0.92
C ALA A 108 17.68 14.91 0.30
N ALA A 109 18.81 14.85 1.03
CA ALA A 109 20.10 15.33 0.56
C ALA A 109 20.59 14.53 -0.66
N THR A 110 20.49 13.19 -0.61
CA THR A 110 20.90 12.32 -1.72
C THR A 110 20.02 12.55 -2.94
N ALA A 111 18.69 12.61 -2.78
CA ALA A 111 17.76 12.88 -3.87
C ALA A 111 18.06 14.22 -4.55
N GLN A 112 18.32 15.28 -3.79
CA GLN A 112 18.71 16.58 -4.32
C GLN A 112 20.01 16.50 -5.11
N ARG A 113 21.02 15.80 -4.59
CA ARG A 113 22.33 15.66 -5.25
C ARG A 113 22.25 14.94 -6.59
N VAL A 114 21.42 13.90 -6.69
CA VAL A 114 21.26 13.12 -7.94
C VAL A 114 20.16 13.63 -8.86
N GLY A 115 19.53 14.77 -8.54
CA GLY A 115 18.43 15.33 -9.35
C GLY A 115 17.12 14.51 -9.28
N SER A 116 16.95 13.71 -8.24
CA SER A 116 15.71 12.98 -7.97
C SER A 116 14.77 13.78 -7.08
N PHE A 117 13.53 13.35 -6.96
CA PHE A 117 12.51 14.07 -6.21
C PHE A 117 12.03 13.29 -4.98
N PHE A 118 11.97 13.97 -3.83
CA PHE A 118 11.48 13.42 -2.57
C PHE A 118 10.42 14.34 -1.95
N PHE A 119 9.17 13.92 -1.96
CA PHE A 119 8.06 14.69 -1.37
C PHE A 119 8.10 14.76 0.16
N GLY A 120 8.86 13.88 0.79
CA GLY A 120 8.94 13.82 2.25
C GLY A 120 7.66 13.31 2.92
N TYR A 121 7.71 13.37 4.23
CA TYR A 121 6.62 13.07 5.16
C TYR A 121 6.83 13.88 6.44
N ASN A 122 5.75 14.17 7.16
CA ASN A 122 5.82 14.94 8.39
C ASN A 122 5.42 14.08 9.58
N ASN A 123 6.37 13.93 10.51
CA ASN A 123 6.17 13.33 11.82
C ASN A 123 5.57 11.90 11.83
N PRO A 124 6.05 10.95 11.01
CA PRO A 124 5.56 9.59 11.08
C PRO A 124 6.02 8.92 12.38
N GLN A 125 5.12 8.20 13.03
CA GLN A 125 5.44 7.46 14.26
C GLN A 125 6.14 6.14 13.98
N ALA A 126 6.09 5.65 12.76
CA ALA A 126 6.84 4.50 12.29
C ALA A 126 7.16 4.64 10.79
N VAL A 127 8.26 4.02 10.38
CA VAL A 127 8.63 3.82 8.98
C VAL A 127 8.86 2.33 8.75
N ILE A 128 8.23 1.76 7.75
CA ILE A 128 8.42 0.37 7.34
C ILE A 128 9.22 0.37 6.04
N LEU A 129 10.47 -0.06 6.09
CA LEU A 129 11.30 -0.27 4.92
C LEU A 129 10.99 -1.64 4.33
N VAL A 130 10.68 -1.67 3.05
CA VAL A 130 10.42 -2.91 2.30
C VAL A 130 11.57 -3.13 1.35
N SER A 131 12.35 -4.18 1.58
CA SER A 131 13.43 -4.61 0.70
C SER A 131 13.12 -5.98 0.11
N ASN A 132 13.69 -6.26 -1.05
CA ASN A 132 13.49 -7.54 -1.74
C ASN A 132 14.79 -8.00 -2.42
N ASP A 133 14.92 -9.31 -2.65
CA ASP A 133 16.04 -9.88 -3.37
C ASP A 133 15.94 -9.51 -4.86
N GLN A 134 16.92 -8.79 -5.39
CA GLN A 134 16.98 -8.38 -6.79
C GLN A 134 17.14 -9.56 -7.77
N ARG A 135 17.58 -10.72 -7.30
CA ARG A 135 17.63 -11.94 -8.11
C ARG A 135 16.25 -12.52 -8.43
N ASN A 136 15.23 -12.12 -7.67
CA ASN A 136 13.84 -12.42 -8.00
C ASN A 136 13.36 -11.47 -9.10
N PRO A 137 13.06 -11.92 -10.32
CA PRO A 137 12.63 -11.06 -11.42
C PRO A 137 11.30 -10.36 -11.17
N SER A 138 10.49 -10.86 -10.23
CA SER A 138 9.21 -10.27 -9.81
C SER A 138 9.34 -9.45 -8.53
N SER A 139 10.55 -9.13 -8.07
CA SER A 139 10.79 -8.46 -6.78
C SER A 139 10.01 -7.16 -6.61
N ILE A 140 9.84 -6.39 -7.69
CA ILE A 140 9.11 -5.10 -7.67
C ILE A 140 7.61 -5.34 -7.50
N GLN A 141 7.04 -6.27 -8.27
CA GLN A 141 5.61 -6.61 -8.22
C GLN A 141 5.25 -7.24 -6.87
N ASP A 142 6.06 -8.18 -6.42
CA ASP A 142 5.88 -8.85 -5.13
C ASP A 142 5.91 -7.81 -3.99
N SER A 143 6.89 -6.90 -3.99
CA SER A 143 6.97 -5.82 -3.00
C SER A 143 5.78 -4.87 -3.07
N ALA A 144 5.28 -4.57 -4.27
CA ALA A 144 4.10 -3.71 -4.43
C ALA A 144 2.85 -4.34 -3.82
N CYS A 145 2.64 -5.65 -4.02
CA CYS A 145 1.55 -6.40 -3.37
C CYS A 145 1.67 -6.36 -1.84
N ALA A 146 2.88 -6.55 -1.32
CA ALA A 146 3.12 -6.50 0.12
C ALA A 146 2.87 -5.10 0.71
N VAL A 147 3.31 -4.05 0.03
CA VAL A 147 3.06 -2.66 0.44
C VAL A 147 1.56 -2.35 0.43
N GLU A 148 0.80 -2.78 -0.58
CA GLU A 148 -0.64 -2.55 -0.62
C GLU A 148 -1.36 -3.25 0.54
N ASN A 149 -1.00 -4.50 0.86
CA ASN A 149 -1.55 -5.18 2.04
C ASN A 149 -1.25 -4.42 3.34
N ILE A 150 -0.03 -3.88 3.50
CA ILE A 150 0.36 -3.04 4.64
C ILE A 150 -0.52 -1.78 4.72
N LEU A 151 -0.74 -1.10 3.59
CA LEU A 151 -1.56 0.12 3.53
C LEU A 151 -3.03 -0.15 3.87
N LEU A 152 -3.58 -1.25 3.36
CA LEU A 152 -4.95 -1.67 3.67
C LEU A 152 -5.10 -2.07 5.14
N ALA A 153 -4.15 -2.83 5.69
CA ALA A 153 -4.15 -3.19 7.10
C ALA A 153 -4.05 -1.94 7.99
N ALA A 154 -3.15 -0.99 7.69
CA ALA A 154 -3.06 0.27 8.40
C ALA A 154 -4.41 1.01 8.40
N THR A 155 -5.04 1.14 7.23
CA THR A 155 -6.36 1.78 7.07
C THR A 155 -7.43 1.07 7.90
N SER A 156 -7.47 -0.25 7.90
CA SER A 156 -8.46 -1.04 8.66
C SER A 156 -8.33 -0.88 10.18
N PHE A 157 -7.13 -0.55 10.65
CA PHE A 157 -6.85 -0.22 12.07
C PHE A 157 -6.97 1.28 12.39
N GLY A 158 -7.45 2.11 11.45
CA GLY A 158 -7.59 3.56 11.63
C GLY A 158 -6.25 4.31 11.61
N LEU A 159 -5.18 3.71 11.08
CA LEU A 159 -3.88 4.34 10.94
C LEU A 159 -3.75 5.02 9.57
N GLY A 160 -3.23 6.24 9.55
CA GLY A 160 -2.83 6.92 8.34
C GLY A 160 -1.50 6.32 7.81
N ALA A 161 -1.42 6.10 6.49
CA ALA A 161 -0.19 5.61 5.87
C ALA A 161 0.02 6.21 4.48
N THR A 162 1.26 6.16 4.00
CA THR A 162 1.62 6.54 2.64
C THR A 162 2.79 5.71 2.13
N TRP A 163 2.78 5.39 0.84
CA TRP A 163 3.90 4.75 0.17
C TRP A 163 4.88 5.81 -0.36
N ILE A 164 6.15 5.71 0.04
CA ILE A 164 7.24 6.55 -0.44
C ILE A 164 8.16 5.70 -1.32
N ASN A 165 8.14 5.95 -2.63
CA ASN A 165 8.92 5.20 -3.61
C ASN A 165 10.30 5.84 -3.92
N ALA A 166 10.63 6.97 -3.30
CA ALA A 166 11.87 7.70 -3.58
C ALA A 166 13.14 6.87 -3.33
N LEU A 167 13.14 6.01 -2.30
CA LEU A 167 14.28 5.14 -2.00
C LEU A 167 14.68 4.25 -3.18
N ARG A 168 13.74 3.80 -4.00
CA ARG A 168 14.02 2.94 -5.15
C ARG A 168 14.97 3.60 -6.15
N THR A 169 14.87 4.90 -6.35
CA THR A 169 15.70 5.65 -7.32
C THR A 169 17.10 5.98 -6.82
N ILE A 170 17.34 5.85 -5.51
CA ILE A 170 18.58 6.23 -4.84
C ILE A 170 19.15 5.11 -3.97
N CYS A 171 18.54 3.93 -3.94
CA CYS A 171 18.97 2.83 -3.04
C CYS A 171 20.38 2.30 -3.36
N ASP A 172 20.90 2.55 -4.56
CA ASP A 172 22.24 2.15 -4.97
C ASP A 172 23.32 3.18 -4.63
N GLU A 173 22.94 4.38 -4.15
CA GLU A 173 23.89 5.37 -3.65
C GLU A 173 24.60 4.84 -2.39
N PRO A 174 25.94 4.91 -2.32
CA PRO A 174 26.72 4.25 -1.27
C PRO A 174 26.30 4.60 0.16
N GLU A 175 26.00 5.89 0.42
CA GLU A 175 25.57 6.37 1.73
C GLU A 175 24.17 5.85 2.11
N ILE A 176 23.24 5.73 1.14
CA ILE A 176 21.91 5.16 1.36
C ILE A 176 22.05 3.66 1.65
N ARG A 177 22.80 2.94 0.82
CA ARG A 177 23.03 1.50 0.99
C ARG A 177 23.61 1.18 2.36
N THR A 178 24.67 1.87 2.75
CA THR A 178 25.30 1.72 4.08
C THR A 178 24.30 1.95 5.21
N LYS A 179 23.50 3.04 5.12
CA LYS A 179 22.49 3.34 6.15
C LYS A 179 21.41 2.27 6.23
N LEU A 180 20.92 1.78 5.08
CA LEU A 180 19.89 0.73 5.05
C LEU A 180 20.43 -0.60 5.62
N GLU A 181 21.67 -0.98 5.33
CA GLU A 181 22.32 -2.18 5.87
C GLU A 181 22.44 -2.11 7.40
N ILE A 182 22.84 -0.95 7.94
CA ILE A 182 22.89 -0.71 9.39
C ILE A 182 21.51 -0.87 10.00
N LEU A 183 20.50 -0.18 9.46
CA LEU A 183 19.14 -0.24 9.98
C LEU A 183 18.55 -1.67 9.92
N GLN A 184 18.83 -2.42 8.86
CA GLN A 184 18.37 -3.81 8.72
C GLN A 184 19.08 -4.75 9.71
N ARG A 185 20.34 -4.48 10.04
CA ARG A 185 21.10 -5.25 11.04
C ARG A 185 20.59 -4.96 12.45
N ASP A 186 20.36 -3.68 12.75
CA ASP A 186 20.04 -3.21 14.10
C ASP A 186 18.53 -3.32 14.43
N ALA A 187 17.66 -3.30 13.42
CA ALA A 187 16.23 -3.52 13.57
C ALA A 187 15.90 -5.00 13.81
N ARG A 188 16.44 -5.58 14.87
CA ARG A 188 15.97 -6.86 15.38
C ARG A 188 14.65 -6.62 16.12
N PHE A 189 13.53 -6.99 15.51
CA PHE A 189 12.33 -7.27 16.29
C PHE A 189 12.68 -8.37 17.29
N GLY A 190 12.96 -7.97 18.55
CA GLY A 190 13.17 -8.79 19.73
C GLY A 190 13.84 -10.16 19.53
N GLU A 191 14.92 -10.41 20.28
CA GLU A 191 15.52 -11.73 20.35
C GLU A 191 14.46 -12.80 20.57
N GLY A 192 14.29 -13.73 19.63
CA GLY A 192 13.66 -14.99 19.87
C GLY A 192 12.61 -15.49 18.90
N HIS A 193 11.94 -14.68 18.10
CA HIS A 193 10.97 -15.23 17.13
C HIS A 193 10.96 -14.38 15.85
N ASN A 194 11.47 -14.97 14.77
CA ASN A 194 11.16 -14.53 13.43
C ASN A 194 9.67 -14.90 13.19
N PRO A 195 8.74 -13.94 12.96
CA PRO A 195 7.33 -14.26 12.69
C PRO A 195 7.17 -15.25 11.53
N ILE A 196 8.17 -15.31 10.63
CA ILE A 196 8.22 -16.23 9.49
C ILE A 196 8.27 -17.68 9.94
N ASP A 197 8.98 -18.00 11.04
CA ASP A 197 9.13 -19.40 11.48
C ASP A 197 7.82 -19.96 12.07
N SER A 198 7.01 -19.09 12.69
CA SER A 198 5.69 -19.47 13.19
C SER A 198 4.62 -19.57 12.07
N ILE A 199 4.81 -18.86 10.94
CA ILE A 199 3.89 -18.89 9.80
C ILE A 199 4.23 -20.04 8.86
N LYS A 200 5.51 -20.32 8.61
CA LYS A 200 5.94 -21.49 7.80
C LYS A 200 5.55 -22.84 8.39
N SER A 201 5.30 -22.91 9.70
CA SER A 201 4.84 -24.14 10.35
C SER A 201 3.32 -24.38 10.24
N ARG A 202 2.55 -23.50 9.56
CA ARG A 202 1.09 -23.58 9.44
C ARG A 202 0.58 -23.68 7.99
N ILE A 203 1.47 -23.80 7.01
CA ILE A 203 1.20 -24.11 5.62
C ILE A 203 1.87 -25.44 5.27
#